data_de84715e2c4fd25da8f57091c9d083ab
#
_entry.id   de84715e2c4fd25da8f57091c9d083ab
#
_cell.length_a   1.000
_cell.length_b   1.000
_cell.length_c   1.000
_cell.angle_alpha   90.00
_cell.angle_beta   90.00
_cell.angle_gamma   90.00
#
_symmetry.space_group_name_H-M   'P 1'
#
loop_
_entity.id
_entity.type
_entity.pdbx_description
1 polymer ?
#
loop_
_entity_poly.entity_id
_entity_poly.type
_entity_poly.pdbx_seq_one_letter_code
_entity_poly.pdbx_strand_id
1 'polypeptide(L)'
;MRILTHTVLPEEEGRMVKGILRGSLQLSYTLLKSLKWRENAILLNGQSVHVNAIVHAGDVVSVALSERTPREDLYCENTAAPNIVYEDEDLLVLNKPAGVAMHPKADDAAAPSLAAMLTGYLGEGSVPHFVSRLDKGTSGLLIAAKSGYVHDRLRRALHSSELRREYRAVAVGQVTPPCGVIDAPIGRADGSIVRRCVREDGLVSRTEYEVLQTTERFTLLRLRPETGRTHQLRVHMAYLGHPLAGDWLYGTEDKNLIARPALHSYELWFTQPVTGQEMHFTAPIPQDMQRLLE
;
A
#
# COMPACT_ATOMS: atom_id res chain seq x y z
N MET A 1 12.38 16.87 8.42
CA MET A 1 12.59 15.80 9.44
C MET A 1 11.46 15.89 10.44
N ARG A 2 10.61 14.86 10.53
CA ARG A 2 9.46 14.84 11.44
C ARG A 2 9.91 14.54 12.87
N ILE A 3 9.42 15.32 13.84
CA ILE A 3 9.62 15.06 15.28
C ILE A 3 8.27 14.71 15.88
N LEU A 4 8.19 13.56 16.55
CA LEU A 4 7.06 13.21 17.39
C LEU A 4 7.38 13.56 18.84
N THR A 5 6.39 14.10 19.55
CA THR A 5 6.52 14.45 20.98
C THR A 5 5.39 13.81 21.77
N HIS A 6 5.68 13.44 23.02
CA HIS A 6 4.70 12.98 23.98
C HIS A 6 5.02 13.56 25.36
N THR A 7 4.05 14.21 25.98
CA THR A 7 4.14 14.60 27.37
C THR A 7 3.72 13.44 28.25
N VAL A 8 4.59 12.99 29.14
CA VAL A 8 4.37 11.84 30.02
C VAL A 8 3.20 12.11 30.94
N LEU A 9 2.22 11.22 30.91
CA LEU A 9 1.01 11.30 31.71
C LEU A 9 1.26 10.77 33.14
N PRO A 10 0.45 11.14 34.13
CA PRO A 10 0.58 10.65 35.51
C PRO A 10 0.60 9.11 35.62
N GLU A 11 -0.19 8.40 34.81
CA GLU A 11 -0.26 6.95 34.77
C GLU A 11 0.98 6.30 34.11
N GLU A 12 1.85 7.10 33.53
CA GLU A 12 3.12 6.66 32.91
C GLU A 12 4.33 6.92 33.79
N GLU A 13 4.12 7.48 34.98
CA GLU A 13 5.16 7.75 36.00
C GLU A 13 6.03 6.52 36.23
N GLY A 14 7.35 6.70 36.25
CA GLY A 14 8.33 5.63 36.52
C GLY A 14 8.53 4.64 35.39
N ARG A 15 7.88 4.81 34.24
CA ARG A 15 8.15 3.98 33.04
C ARG A 15 9.51 4.31 32.45
N MET A 16 10.03 3.39 31.63
CA MET A 16 11.21 3.68 30.80
C MET A 16 10.81 4.40 29.52
N VAL A 17 11.69 5.27 28.98
CA VAL A 17 11.52 5.92 27.67
C VAL A 17 11.08 4.93 26.57
N LYS A 18 11.66 3.71 26.50
CA LYS A 18 11.21 2.67 25.55
C LYS A 18 9.75 2.30 25.70
N GLY A 19 9.20 2.37 26.91
CA GLY A 19 7.79 2.11 27.18
C GLY A 19 6.88 3.18 26.57
N ILE A 20 7.27 4.45 26.70
CA ILE A 20 6.58 5.59 26.06
C ILE A 20 6.68 5.50 24.53
N LEU A 21 7.87 5.27 23.98
CA LEU A 21 8.09 5.19 22.54
C LEU A 21 7.26 4.05 21.90
N ARG A 22 7.14 2.90 22.57
CA ARG A 22 6.39 1.75 22.04
C ARG A 22 4.88 1.79 22.37
N GLY A 23 4.54 2.30 23.52
CA GLY A 23 3.14 2.43 23.98
C GLY A 23 2.47 3.67 23.38
N SER A 24 2.75 4.81 23.95
CA SER A 24 2.06 6.07 23.65
C SER A 24 2.39 6.61 22.25
N LEU A 25 3.66 6.56 21.82
CA LEU A 25 4.07 6.96 20.47
C LEU A 25 3.99 5.82 19.44
N GLN A 26 3.71 4.58 19.87
CA GLN A 26 3.46 3.40 19.02
C GLN A 26 4.56 3.09 17.99
N LEU A 27 5.83 3.37 18.30
CA LEU A 27 6.94 3.01 17.44
C LEU A 27 7.07 1.47 17.33
N SER A 28 7.35 0.98 16.13
CA SER A 28 7.66 -0.44 15.96
C SER A 28 9.01 -0.80 16.59
N TYR A 29 9.18 -2.07 16.95
CA TYR A 29 10.45 -2.56 17.50
C TYR A 29 11.62 -2.29 16.54
N THR A 30 11.40 -2.52 15.24
CA THR A 30 12.41 -2.31 14.20
C THR A 30 12.82 -0.84 14.10
N LEU A 31 11.86 0.08 14.12
CA LEU A 31 12.12 1.52 14.08
C LEU A 31 12.88 1.95 15.36
N LEU A 32 12.40 1.54 16.53
CA LEU A 32 13.08 1.83 17.80
C LEU A 32 14.53 1.30 17.80
N LYS A 33 14.76 0.09 17.30
CA LYS A 33 16.10 -0.48 17.16
C LYS A 33 17.00 0.34 16.25
N SER A 34 16.48 0.94 15.18
CA SER A 34 17.26 1.80 14.29
C SER A 34 17.55 3.17 14.90
N LEU A 35 16.62 3.74 15.68
CA LEU A 35 16.74 5.06 16.28
C LEU A 35 17.66 5.11 17.49
N LYS A 36 17.67 4.07 18.33
CA LYS A 36 18.45 4.03 19.59
C LYS A 36 19.97 4.18 19.42
N TRP A 37 20.48 3.98 18.19
CA TRP A 37 21.90 4.13 17.86
C TRP A 37 22.24 5.43 17.14
N ARG A 38 21.24 6.28 16.93
CA ARG A 38 21.44 7.59 16.29
C ARG A 38 21.57 8.67 17.33
N GLU A 39 22.55 9.50 17.15
CA GLU A 39 22.77 10.67 18.01
C GLU A 39 21.57 11.63 17.96
N ASN A 40 21.14 12.07 19.12
CA ASN A 40 20.03 13.01 19.29
C ASN A 40 18.68 12.59 18.67
N ALA A 41 18.50 11.30 18.33
CA ALA A 41 17.24 10.81 17.79
C ALA A 41 16.15 10.66 18.86
N ILE A 42 16.51 10.44 20.11
CA ILE A 42 15.57 10.28 21.24
C ILE A 42 15.99 11.24 22.35
N LEU A 43 15.10 12.16 22.68
CA LEU A 43 15.34 13.19 23.68
C LEU A 43 14.32 13.09 24.83
N LEU A 44 14.76 13.37 26.04
CA LEU A 44 13.94 13.60 27.22
C LEU A 44 14.20 15.03 27.67
N ASN A 45 13.19 15.87 27.69
CA ASN A 45 13.29 17.30 28.01
C ASN A 45 14.39 18.03 27.20
N GLY A 46 14.52 17.66 25.91
CA GLY A 46 15.51 18.22 25.00
C GLY A 46 16.93 17.66 25.12
N GLN A 47 17.19 16.76 26.06
CA GLN A 47 18.49 16.12 26.24
C GLN A 47 18.50 14.69 25.69
N SER A 48 19.58 14.30 25.03
CA SER A 48 19.74 12.93 24.51
C SER A 48 19.81 11.92 25.64
N VAL A 49 19.00 10.85 25.55
CA VAL A 49 18.90 9.86 26.61
C VAL A 49 18.92 8.42 26.06
N HIS A 50 19.30 7.51 26.91
CA HIS A 50 19.14 6.08 26.64
C HIS A 50 17.67 5.65 26.77
N VAL A 51 17.24 4.69 25.95
CA VAL A 51 15.87 4.16 25.98
C VAL A 51 15.45 3.52 27.31
N ASN A 52 16.42 3.27 28.22
CA ASN A 52 16.18 2.75 29.57
C ASN A 52 16.02 3.85 30.62
N ALA A 53 16.20 5.13 30.28
CA ALA A 53 15.96 6.24 31.19
C ALA A 53 14.52 6.17 31.72
N ILE A 54 14.37 6.52 33.00
CA ILE A 54 13.07 6.60 33.67
C ILE A 54 12.47 7.97 33.37
N VAL A 55 11.17 8.01 33.13
CA VAL A 55 10.41 9.24 32.90
C VAL A 55 9.50 9.54 34.09
N HIS A 56 9.23 10.82 34.30
CA HIS A 56 8.33 11.35 35.32
C HIS A 56 7.17 12.10 34.67
N ALA A 57 6.04 12.18 35.36
CA ALA A 57 4.86 12.88 34.87
C ALA A 57 5.21 14.34 34.53
N GLY A 58 4.82 14.80 33.36
CA GLY A 58 5.16 16.13 32.83
C GLY A 58 6.44 16.17 31.99
N ASP A 59 7.28 15.14 32.01
CA ASP A 59 8.44 15.05 31.10
C ASP A 59 7.99 15.03 29.64
N VAL A 60 8.83 15.56 28.75
CA VAL A 60 8.58 15.55 27.30
C VAL A 60 9.56 14.60 26.63
N VAL A 61 9.04 13.50 26.11
CA VAL A 61 9.78 12.55 25.26
C VAL A 61 9.62 12.98 23.80
N SER A 62 10.74 13.23 23.11
CA SER A 62 10.75 13.57 21.68
C SER A 62 11.54 12.55 20.89
N VAL A 63 11.09 12.26 19.68
CA VAL A 63 11.80 11.35 18.76
C VAL A 63 11.83 11.91 17.34
N ALA A 64 13.02 12.00 16.79
CA ALA A 64 13.25 12.44 15.41
C ALA A 64 13.13 11.26 14.44
N LEU A 65 12.13 11.31 13.57
CA LEU A 65 11.93 10.31 12.50
C LEU A 65 12.81 10.71 11.31
N SER A 66 14.07 10.30 11.32
CA SER A 66 14.94 10.45 10.16
C SER A 66 15.06 9.12 9.43
N GLU A 67 15.00 9.15 8.12
CA GLU A 67 15.16 7.98 7.28
C GLU A 67 16.61 7.47 7.27
N ARG A 68 16.79 6.19 6.91
CA ARG A 68 18.10 5.63 6.58
C ARG A 68 18.62 6.31 5.31
N THR A 69 19.95 6.31 5.15
CA THR A 69 20.62 6.70 3.91
C THR A 69 19.91 6.09 2.70
N PRO A 70 19.62 6.87 1.67
CA PRO A 70 18.94 6.40 0.48
C PRO A 70 19.70 5.25 -0.16
N ARG A 71 18.97 4.41 -0.84
CA ARG A 71 19.58 3.49 -1.78
C ARG A 71 19.89 4.31 -3.04
N GLU A 72 21.16 4.62 -3.24
CA GLU A 72 21.67 5.36 -4.41
C GLU A 72 21.25 4.70 -5.74
N ASP A 73 21.06 3.36 -5.73
CA ASP A 73 20.60 2.56 -6.87
C ASP A 73 19.15 2.84 -7.33
N LEU A 74 18.38 3.61 -6.56
CA LEU A 74 16.99 3.98 -6.90
C LEU A 74 16.85 5.41 -7.46
N TYR A 75 17.91 6.22 -7.40
CA TYR A 75 17.86 7.60 -7.92
C TYR A 75 18.01 7.61 -9.44
N CYS A 76 17.03 8.19 -10.13
CA CYS A 76 17.05 8.43 -11.57
C CYS A 76 16.66 9.87 -11.86
N GLU A 77 17.56 10.68 -12.35
CA GLU A 77 17.35 12.12 -12.61
C GLU A 77 16.28 12.45 -13.67
N ASN A 78 15.96 11.53 -14.57
CA ASN A 78 15.08 11.77 -15.72
C ASN A 78 13.82 10.88 -15.70
N THR A 79 13.20 10.70 -14.54
CA THR A 79 11.93 9.98 -14.46
C THR A 79 10.73 10.91 -14.65
N ALA A 80 9.69 10.41 -15.34
CA ALA A 80 8.42 11.12 -15.41
C ALA A 80 7.87 11.39 -14.00
N ALA A 81 7.25 12.55 -13.80
CA ALA A 81 6.65 12.88 -12.50
C ALA A 81 5.54 11.88 -12.12
N PRO A 82 5.45 11.45 -10.86
CA PRO A 82 4.36 10.61 -10.39
C PRO A 82 3.02 11.39 -10.43
N ASN A 83 1.92 10.70 -10.71
CA ASN A 83 0.60 11.31 -10.62
C ASN A 83 0.16 11.36 -9.14
N ILE A 84 0.31 12.52 -8.51
CA ILE A 84 0.02 12.76 -7.10
C ILE A 84 -1.41 13.29 -6.98
N VAL A 85 -2.24 12.59 -6.20
CA VAL A 85 -3.62 12.98 -5.87
C VAL A 85 -3.66 13.84 -4.61
N TYR A 86 -2.79 13.51 -3.65
CA TYR A 86 -2.65 14.23 -2.40
C TYR A 86 -1.23 14.09 -1.85
N GLU A 87 -0.77 15.11 -1.17
CA GLU A 87 0.50 15.12 -0.47
C GLU A 87 0.41 15.96 0.79
N ASP A 88 0.95 15.43 1.88
CA ASP A 88 1.23 16.17 3.11
C ASP A 88 2.69 15.96 3.57
N GLU A 89 3.00 16.35 4.79
CA GLU A 89 4.34 16.19 5.37
C GLU A 89 4.73 14.71 5.56
N ASP A 90 3.75 13.81 5.70
CA ASP A 90 3.92 12.43 6.17
C ASP A 90 3.70 11.37 5.08
N LEU A 91 2.87 11.66 4.08
CA LEU A 91 2.49 10.68 3.04
C LEU A 91 2.10 11.32 1.71
N LEU A 92 2.04 10.47 0.68
CA LEU A 92 1.45 10.78 -0.62
C LEU A 92 0.35 9.76 -0.95
N VAL A 93 -0.72 10.22 -1.60
CA VAL A 93 -1.67 9.37 -2.32
C VAL A 93 -1.42 9.54 -3.81
N LEU A 94 -1.20 8.44 -4.49
CA LEU A 94 -0.80 8.40 -5.89
C LEU A 94 -1.88 7.71 -6.72
N ASN A 95 -2.06 8.16 -7.97
CA ASN A 95 -2.82 7.43 -8.98
C ASN A 95 -1.85 6.79 -9.98
N LYS A 96 -1.46 5.53 -9.72
CA LYS A 96 -0.50 4.81 -10.55
C LYS A 96 -1.07 4.53 -11.94
N PRO A 97 -0.41 4.89 -13.03
CA PRO A 97 -0.83 4.45 -14.35
C PRO A 97 -0.61 2.94 -14.53
N ALA A 98 -1.39 2.33 -15.39
CA ALA A 98 -1.13 0.95 -15.83
C ALA A 98 0.20 0.88 -16.61
N GLY A 99 0.83 -0.29 -16.60
CA GLY A 99 2.11 -0.51 -17.30
C GLY A 99 3.36 -0.13 -16.49
N VAL A 100 3.23 0.66 -15.42
CA VAL A 100 4.34 1.04 -14.53
C VAL A 100 4.49 0.02 -13.40
N ALA A 101 5.70 -0.53 -13.23
CA ALA A 101 6.03 -1.43 -12.12
C ALA A 101 6.17 -0.65 -10.80
N MET A 102 5.99 -1.32 -9.66
CA MET A 102 6.22 -0.70 -8.33
C MET A 102 7.71 -0.42 -8.07
N HIS A 103 8.57 -1.36 -8.44
CA HIS A 103 10.02 -1.29 -8.24
C HIS A 103 10.76 -1.62 -9.55
N PRO A 104 12.00 -1.15 -9.72
CA PRO A 104 12.84 -1.56 -10.84
C PRO A 104 12.97 -3.08 -10.88
N LYS A 105 13.10 -3.65 -12.07
CA LYS A 105 13.46 -5.04 -12.24
C LYS A 105 14.98 -5.19 -12.25
N ALA A 106 15.48 -6.29 -11.71
CA ALA A 106 16.92 -6.55 -11.67
C ALA A 106 17.54 -6.69 -13.07
N ASP A 107 16.76 -7.19 -14.03
CA ASP A 107 17.14 -7.41 -15.43
C ASP A 107 16.82 -6.23 -16.35
N ASP A 108 16.12 -5.21 -15.87
CA ASP A 108 15.72 -4.02 -16.61
C ASP A 108 15.61 -2.81 -15.66
N ALA A 109 16.74 -2.38 -15.15
CA ALA A 109 16.83 -1.25 -14.21
C ALA A 109 16.44 0.09 -14.85
N ALA A 110 16.52 0.20 -16.20
CA ALA A 110 16.13 1.39 -16.93
C ALA A 110 14.60 1.50 -17.14
N ALA A 111 13.84 0.42 -16.92
CA ALA A 111 12.39 0.48 -17.05
C ALA A 111 11.78 1.39 -15.97
N PRO A 112 10.81 2.25 -16.36
CA PRO A 112 10.19 3.16 -15.42
C PRO A 112 9.48 2.39 -14.29
N SER A 113 9.77 2.78 -13.06
CA SER A 113 9.12 2.24 -11.88
C SER A 113 8.61 3.37 -10.98
N LEU A 114 7.54 3.09 -10.24
CA LEU A 114 6.96 4.09 -9.35
C LEU A 114 7.96 4.48 -8.23
N ALA A 115 8.80 3.55 -7.79
CA ALA A 115 9.84 3.84 -6.81
C ALA A 115 10.88 4.85 -7.37
N ALA A 116 11.35 4.66 -8.61
CA ALA A 116 12.27 5.60 -9.24
C ALA A 116 11.62 6.99 -9.44
N MET A 117 10.36 7.02 -9.94
CA MET A 117 9.60 8.27 -10.10
C MET A 117 9.48 9.04 -8.79
N LEU A 118 9.15 8.34 -7.70
CA LEU A 118 9.01 8.98 -6.38
C LEU A 118 10.34 9.42 -5.77
N THR A 119 11.40 8.62 -5.92
CA THR A 119 12.73 9.01 -5.45
C THR A 119 13.22 10.25 -6.19
N GLY A 120 13.00 10.33 -7.51
CA GLY A 120 13.30 11.55 -8.28
C GLY A 120 12.47 12.76 -7.85
N TYR A 121 11.18 12.57 -7.56
CA TYR A 121 10.28 13.63 -7.11
C TYR A 121 10.63 14.16 -5.70
N LEU A 122 10.84 13.25 -4.75
CA LEU A 122 11.12 13.60 -3.35
C LEU A 122 12.56 14.11 -3.14
N GLY A 123 13.43 13.92 -4.11
CA GLY A 123 14.82 14.33 -4.07
C GLY A 123 15.75 13.33 -3.39
N GLU A 124 17.04 13.63 -3.50
CA GLU A 124 18.12 12.85 -2.91
C GLU A 124 17.93 12.73 -1.39
N GLY A 125 18.12 11.56 -0.85
CA GLY A 125 17.94 11.31 0.59
C GLY A 125 16.58 10.77 0.97
N SER A 126 15.61 10.71 0.05
CA SER A 126 14.25 10.25 0.36
C SER A 126 14.03 8.78 0.00
N VAL A 127 13.36 8.05 0.89
CA VAL A 127 12.99 6.64 0.67
C VAL A 127 11.47 6.52 0.73
N PRO A 128 10.78 6.38 -0.41
CA PRO A 128 9.34 6.16 -0.40
C PRO A 128 8.99 4.77 0.10
N HIS A 129 8.06 4.69 1.05
CA HIS A 129 7.58 3.43 1.62
C HIS A 129 6.16 3.13 1.15
N PHE A 130 6.00 2.23 0.18
CA PHE A 130 4.68 1.84 -0.29
C PHE A 130 3.92 1.00 0.75
N VAL A 131 2.76 1.45 1.15
CA VAL A 131 1.90 0.78 2.15
C VAL A 131 1.32 -0.52 1.60
N SER A 132 0.98 -0.53 0.31
CA SER A 132 0.50 -1.69 -0.43
C SER A 132 1.12 -1.71 -1.83
N ARG A 133 0.91 -2.79 -2.57
CA ARG A 133 1.41 -2.94 -3.93
C ARG A 133 0.26 -3.09 -4.90
N LEU A 134 0.43 -2.54 -6.10
CA LEU A 134 -0.39 -2.82 -7.27
C LEU A 134 0.43 -3.60 -8.30
N ASP A 135 -0.19 -4.50 -9.02
CA ASP A 135 0.46 -5.20 -10.15
C ASP A 135 0.84 -4.19 -11.25
N LYS A 136 1.80 -4.55 -12.11
CA LYS A 136 2.24 -3.68 -13.22
C LYS A 136 1.06 -3.22 -14.09
N GLY A 137 0.13 -4.14 -14.42
CA GLY A 137 -1.05 -3.85 -15.23
C GLY A 137 -2.21 -3.18 -14.48
N THR A 138 -2.19 -3.15 -13.15
CA THR A 138 -3.24 -2.51 -12.33
C THR A 138 -2.96 -1.02 -12.22
N SER A 139 -3.98 -0.20 -12.48
CA SER A 139 -3.94 1.24 -12.27
C SER A 139 -4.62 1.68 -10.98
N GLY A 140 -4.48 2.95 -10.60
CA GLY A 140 -5.26 3.57 -9.52
C GLY A 140 -4.51 3.87 -8.23
N LEU A 141 -5.28 4.08 -7.19
CA LEU A 141 -4.83 4.66 -5.93
C LEU A 141 -3.93 3.74 -5.11
N LEU A 142 -2.88 4.33 -4.56
CA LEU A 142 -2.03 3.70 -3.53
C LEU A 142 -1.40 4.78 -2.65
N ILE A 143 -0.92 4.36 -1.47
CA ILE A 143 -0.28 5.25 -0.50
C ILE A 143 1.21 4.97 -0.45
N ALA A 144 2.02 6.04 -0.49
CA ALA A 144 3.42 6.03 -0.17
C ALA A 144 3.66 6.88 1.08
N ALA A 145 4.20 6.29 2.13
CA ALA A 145 4.61 7.00 3.33
C ALA A 145 6.01 7.62 3.13
N LYS A 146 6.22 8.81 3.69
CA LYS A 146 7.50 9.53 3.67
C LYS A 146 8.42 9.10 4.81
N SER A 147 7.94 8.24 5.72
CA SER A 147 8.74 7.70 6.82
C SER A 147 8.35 6.27 7.18
N GLY A 148 9.32 5.52 7.74
CA GLY A 148 9.08 4.16 8.24
C GLY A 148 8.05 4.10 9.37
N TYR A 149 7.88 5.18 10.15
CA TYR A 149 6.84 5.28 11.18
C TYR A 149 5.43 5.29 10.58
N VAL A 150 5.18 6.19 9.65
CA VAL A 150 3.88 6.34 8.97
C VAL A 150 3.56 5.06 8.18
N HIS A 151 4.56 4.50 7.51
CA HIS A 151 4.43 3.21 6.82
C HIS A 151 3.98 2.08 7.75
N ASP A 152 4.63 1.91 8.91
CA ASP A 152 4.29 0.86 9.87
C ASP A 152 2.86 1.04 10.41
N ARG A 153 2.46 2.27 10.73
CA ARG A 153 1.11 2.62 11.18
C ARG A 153 0.05 2.28 10.12
N LEU A 154 0.25 2.72 8.88
CA LEU A 154 -0.67 2.43 7.76
C LEU A 154 -0.71 0.94 7.41
N ARG A 155 0.41 0.21 7.54
CA ARG A 155 0.40 -1.24 7.36
C ARG A 155 -0.41 -1.96 8.43
N ARG A 156 -0.35 -1.53 9.68
CA ARG A 156 -1.23 -2.08 10.73
C ARG A 156 -2.69 -1.79 10.42
N ALA A 157 -3.02 -0.55 10.05
CA ALA A 157 -4.36 -0.16 9.64
C ALA A 157 -4.88 -1.00 8.46
N LEU A 158 -4.01 -1.36 7.52
CA LEU A 158 -4.34 -2.26 6.41
C LEU A 158 -4.72 -3.68 6.88
N HIS A 159 -4.09 -4.17 7.94
CA HIS A 159 -4.36 -5.51 8.50
C HIS A 159 -5.54 -5.54 9.48
N SER A 160 -5.91 -4.40 10.09
CA SER A 160 -7.06 -4.26 10.98
C SER A 160 -8.34 -3.79 10.29
N SER A 161 -8.33 -3.65 8.97
CA SER A 161 -9.44 -3.13 8.15
C SER A 161 -9.78 -1.65 8.38
N GLU A 162 -8.96 -0.91 9.11
CA GLU A 162 -9.08 0.55 9.27
C GLU A 162 -8.67 1.29 7.99
N LEU A 163 -7.76 0.70 7.19
CA LEU A 163 -7.46 1.14 5.84
C LEU A 163 -8.22 0.26 4.86
N ARG A 164 -9.22 0.82 4.19
CA ARG A 164 -10.07 0.12 3.23
C ARG A 164 -9.70 0.51 1.80
N ARG A 165 -9.75 -0.48 0.92
CA ARG A 165 -9.47 -0.34 -0.52
C ARG A 165 -10.62 -0.93 -1.31
N GLU A 166 -11.04 -0.22 -2.32
CA GLU A 166 -12.05 -0.69 -3.24
C GLU A 166 -11.53 -0.61 -4.67
N TYR A 167 -11.82 -1.64 -5.43
CA TYR A 167 -11.39 -1.76 -6.82
C TYR A 167 -12.59 -1.79 -7.75
N ARG A 168 -12.41 -1.25 -8.95
CA ARG A 168 -13.27 -1.51 -10.10
C ARG A 168 -12.57 -2.52 -10.98
N ALA A 169 -13.31 -3.55 -11.41
CA ALA A 169 -12.83 -4.58 -12.29
C ALA A 169 -13.87 -4.87 -13.38
N VAL A 170 -13.41 -5.18 -14.58
CA VAL A 170 -14.30 -5.65 -15.64
C VAL A 170 -13.99 -7.13 -15.88
N ALA A 171 -14.94 -8.00 -15.53
CA ALA A 171 -14.84 -9.44 -15.70
C ALA A 171 -15.51 -9.89 -17.01
N VAL A 172 -15.05 -11.01 -17.56
CA VAL A 172 -15.62 -11.63 -18.74
C VAL A 172 -16.90 -12.39 -18.38
N GLY A 173 -17.95 -12.19 -19.15
CA GLY A 173 -19.25 -12.84 -18.96
C GLY A 173 -20.12 -12.15 -17.90
N GLN A 174 -21.24 -12.78 -17.59
CA GLN A 174 -22.25 -12.30 -16.64
C GLN A 174 -22.06 -12.98 -15.29
N VAL A 175 -21.57 -12.23 -14.31
CA VAL A 175 -21.29 -12.75 -12.96
C VAL A 175 -22.59 -12.96 -12.19
N THR A 176 -22.82 -14.17 -11.73
CA THR A 176 -23.95 -14.58 -10.89
C THR A 176 -23.45 -15.46 -9.73
N PRO A 177 -23.96 -15.28 -8.48
CA PRO A 177 -24.93 -14.27 -8.02
C PRO A 177 -24.34 -12.84 -8.06
N PRO A 178 -25.18 -11.77 -7.94
CA PRO A 178 -24.73 -10.38 -8.11
C PRO A 178 -23.81 -9.87 -6.99
N CYS A 179 -23.69 -10.59 -5.90
CA CYS A 179 -22.75 -10.29 -4.83
C CYS A 179 -22.33 -11.56 -4.09
N GLY A 180 -21.20 -11.53 -3.44
CA GLY A 180 -20.71 -12.66 -2.67
C GLY A 180 -19.33 -12.44 -2.08
N VAL A 181 -18.83 -13.50 -1.46
CA VAL A 181 -17.49 -13.54 -0.87
C VAL A 181 -16.74 -14.74 -1.45
N ILE A 182 -15.54 -14.47 -1.95
CA ILE A 182 -14.61 -15.53 -2.37
C ILE A 182 -13.63 -15.71 -1.22
N ASP A 183 -13.80 -16.80 -0.48
CA ASP A 183 -12.91 -17.23 0.61
C ASP A 183 -12.14 -18.45 0.13
N ALA A 184 -11.01 -18.22 -0.54
CA ALA A 184 -10.25 -19.26 -1.21
C ALA A 184 -8.75 -18.99 -1.08
N PRO A 185 -7.99 -19.88 -0.37
CA PRO A 185 -6.56 -19.66 -0.14
C PRO A 185 -5.77 -19.62 -1.44
N ILE A 186 -4.76 -18.74 -1.50
CA ILE A 186 -3.94 -18.53 -2.69
C ILE A 186 -2.50 -18.95 -2.43
N GLY A 187 -1.97 -19.82 -3.30
CA GLY A 187 -0.58 -20.22 -3.33
C GLY A 187 0.07 -20.00 -4.69
N ARG A 188 1.34 -20.41 -4.79
CA ARG A 188 2.07 -20.41 -6.06
C ARG A 188 1.60 -21.62 -6.89
N ALA A 189 1.34 -21.40 -8.18
CA ALA A 189 1.04 -22.50 -9.09
C ALA A 189 2.31 -23.35 -9.33
N ASP A 190 2.14 -24.65 -9.40
CA ASP A 190 3.24 -25.58 -9.63
C ASP A 190 3.96 -25.27 -10.97
N GLY A 191 5.28 -25.34 -10.96
CA GLY A 191 6.10 -25.04 -12.13
C GLY A 191 6.16 -23.56 -12.54
N SER A 192 5.56 -22.64 -11.78
CA SER A 192 5.56 -21.22 -12.12
C SER A 192 6.10 -20.33 -10.97
N ILE A 193 7.00 -19.42 -11.30
CA ILE A 193 7.48 -18.39 -10.36
C ILE A 193 6.52 -17.18 -10.27
N VAL A 194 5.68 -16.97 -11.30
CA VAL A 194 4.80 -15.80 -11.42
C VAL A 194 3.36 -16.14 -11.09
N ARG A 195 2.83 -17.24 -11.67
CA ARG A 195 1.40 -17.59 -11.57
C ARG A 195 1.02 -18.01 -10.15
N ARG A 196 -0.17 -17.60 -9.74
CA ARG A 196 -0.82 -18.02 -8.49
C ARG A 196 -2.06 -18.82 -8.81
N CYS A 197 -2.52 -19.64 -7.88
CA CYS A 197 -3.78 -20.38 -8.00
C CYS A 197 -4.42 -20.53 -6.62
N VAL A 198 -5.70 -20.84 -6.62
CA VAL A 198 -6.38 -21.33 -5.42
C VAL A 198 -5.86 -22.73 -5.10
N ARG A 199 -5.43 -22.94 -3.85
CA ARG A 199 -4.96 -24.23 -3.34
C ARG A 199 -5.10 -24.29 -1.81
N GLU A 200 -5.39 -25.46 -1.27
CA GLU A 200 -5.69 -25.66 0.16
C GLU A 200 -4.53 -25.27 1.09
N ASP A 201 -3.30 -25.51 0.68
CA ASP A 201 -2.08 -25.14 1.42
C ASP A 201 -1.63 -23.67 1.17
N GLY A 202 -2.46 -22.89 0.49
CA GLY A 202 -2.22 -21.48 0.19
C GLY A 202 -2.40 -20.56 1.42
N LEU A 203 -2.08 -19.30 1.23
CA LEU A 203 -2.30 -18.26 2.25
C LEU A 203 -3.76 -17.84 2.23
N VAL A 204 -4.37 -17.71 3.41
CA VAL A 204 -5.75 -17.20 3.59
C VAL A 204 -5.95 -15.96 2.75
N SER A 205 -7.00 -15.97 1.93
CA SER A 205 -7.30 -14.91 0.98
C SER A 205 -8.80 -14.75 0.87
N ARG A 206 -9.30 -13.54 1.08
CA ARG A 206 -10.72 -13.23 1.07
C ARG A 206 -11.01 -11.96 0.29
N THR A 207 -12.02 -12.02 -0.58
CA THR A 207 -12.46 -10.92 -1.45
C THR A 207 -13.98 -10.86 -1.48
N GLU A 208 -14.55 -9.72 -1.13
CA GLU A 208 -15.96 -9.43 -1.39
C GLU A 208 -16.11 -8.89 -2.80
N TYR A 209 -17.20 -9.27 -3.49
CA TYR A 209 -17.53 -8.72 -4.80
C TYR A 209 -19.00 -8.33 -4.88
N GLU A 210 -19.27 -7.34 -5.72
CA GLU A 210 -20.61 -6.87 -6.05
C GLU A 210 -20.66 -6.43 -7.51
N VAL A 211 -21.70 -6.86 -8.22
CA VAL A 211 -22.01 -6.48 -9.59
C VAL A 211 -22.57 -5.07 -9.60
N LEU A 212 -21.96 -4.16 -10.36
CA LEU A 212 -22.41 -2.77 -10.54
C LEU A 212 -23.15 -2.59 -11.84
N GLN A 213 -22.70 -3.26 -12.90
CA GLN A 213 -23.29 -3.18 -14.25
C GLN A 213 -22.98 -4.47 -15.00
N THR A 214 -23.91 -4.95 -15.80
CA THR A 214 -23.72 -6.10 -16.69
C THR A 214 -24.06 -5.68 -18.12
N THR A 215 -23.19 -6.05 -19.04
CA THR A 215 -23.42 -5.99 -20.47
C THR A 215 -23.57 -7.41 -21.04
N GLU A 216 -23.77 -7.54 -22.35
CA GLU A 216 -23.84 -8.86 -22.99
C GLU A 216 -22.56 -9.71 -22.76
N ARG A 217 -21.37 -9.06 -22.77
CA ARG A 217 -20.06 -9.71 -22.73
C ARG A 217 -19.29 -9.55 -21.43
N PHE A 218 -19.60 -8.53 -20.64
CA PHE A 218 -18.80 -8.12 -19.49
C PHE A 218 -19.65 -7.74 -18.29
N THR A 219 -19.01 -7.83 -17.12
CA THR A 219 -19.57 -7.36 -15.85
C THR A 219 -18.61 -6.40 -15.18
N LEU A 220 -19.08 -5.18 -14.87
CA LEU A 220 -18.37 -4.25 -13.99
C LEU A 220 -18.60 -4.65 -12.54
N LEU A 221 -17.53 -4.82 -11.81
CA LEU A 221 -17.53 -5.27 -10.42
C LEU A 221 -16.92 -4.22 -9.49
N ARG A 222 -17.47 -4.15 -8.30
CA ARG A 222 -16.81 -3.65 -7.09
C ARG A 222 -16.14 -4.82 -6.38
N LEU A 223 -14.84 -4.72 -6.12
CA LEU A 223 -14.08 -5.74 -5.39
C LEU A 223 -13.46 -5.12 -4.15
N ARG A 224 -13.62 -5.77 -3.00
CA ARG A 224 -13.05 -5.36 -1.71
C ARG A 224 -12.19 -6.49 -1.14
N PRO A 225 -10.86 -6.42 -1.28
CA PRO A 225 -9.97 -7.42 -0.69
C PRO A 225 -9.78 -7.17 0.81
N GLU A 226 -10.08 -8.14 1.64
CA GLU A 226 -9.74 -8.13 3.08
C GLU A 226 -8.27 -8.49 3.31
N THR A 227 -7.69 -9.23 2.41
CA THR A 227 -6.27 -9.64 2.39
C THR A 227 -5.55 -9.03 1.18
N GLY A 228 -4.23 -9.15 1.11
CA GLY A 228 -3.42 -8.54 0.04
C GLY A 228 -2.42 -9.52 -0.58
N ARG A 229 -2.88 -10.67 -1.12
CA ARG A 229 -1.98 -11.63 -1.77
C ARG A 229 -1.66 -11.22 -3.20
N THR A 230 -0.52 -11.67 -3.70
CA THR A 230 -0.11 -11.42 -5.09
C THR A 230 -1.19 -11.90 -6.05
N HIS A 231 -1.62 -11.03 -6.96
CA HIS A 231 -2.67 -11.28 -7.96
C HIS A 231 -4.04 -11.69 -7.39
N GLN A 232 -4.31 -11.45 -6.10
CA GLN A 232 -5.49 -11.99 -5.40
C GLN A 232 -6.80 -11.78 -6.19
N LEU A 233 -7.13 -10.54 -6.55
CA LEU A 233 -8.38 -10.21 -7.24
C LEU A 233 -8.49 -10.93 -8.60
N ARG A 234 -7.38 -11.02 -9.33
CA ARG A 234 -7.28 -11.70 -10.63
C ARG A 234 -7.49 -13.19 -10.50
N VAL A 235 -6.84 -13.82 -9.50
CA VAL A 235 -6.98 -15.27 -9.20
C VAL A 235 -8.38 -15.59 -8.73
N HIS A 236 -8.96 -14.80 -7.83
CA HIS A 236 -10.29 -15.03 -7.30
C HIS A 236 -11.36 -14.91 -8.39
N MET A 237 -11.27 -13.92 -9.28
CA MET A 237 -12.23 -13.78 -10.38
C MET A 237 -12.10 -14.90 -11.40
N ALA A 238 -10.88 -15.35 -11.70
CA ALA A 238 -10.65 -16.51 -12.55
C ALA A 238 -11.16 -17.83 -11.90
N TYR A 239 -10.98 -17.97 -10.59
CA TYR A 239 -11.51 -19.12 -9.82
C TYR A 239 -13.04 -19.16 -9.83
N LEU A 240 -13.70 -18.00 -9.81
CA LEU A 240 -15.16 -17.89 -9.94
C LEU A 240 -15.66 -18.21 -11.37
N GLY A 241 -14.76 -18.43 -12.34
CA GLY A 241 -15.09 -18.67 -13.74
C GLY A 241 -15.21 -17.40 -14.59
N HIS A 242 -14.94 -16.23 -14.01
CA HIS A 242 -15.06 -14.91 -14.64
C HIS A 242 -13.74 -14.15 -14.60
N PRO A 243 -12.69 -14.56 -15.36
CA PRO A 243 -11.42 -13.87 -15.39
C PRO A 243 -11.61 -12.40 -15.83
N LEU A 244 -10.68 -11.54 -15.42
CA LEU A 244 -10.74 -10.14 -15.82
C LEU A 244 -10.45 -9.97 -17.31
N ALA A 245 -11.13 -9.06 -17.97
CA ALA A 245 -10.89 -8.73 -19.37
C ALA A 245 -9.42 -8.33 -19.56
N GLY A 246 -8.76 -8.83 -20.61
CA GLY A 246 -7.35 -8.56 -20.92
C GLY A 246 -6.34 -9.20 -19.97
N ASP A 247 -6.77 -10.06 -19.06
CA ASP A 247 -5.84 -10.76 -18.17
C ASP A 247 -5.17 -11.95 -18.88
N TRP A 248 -4.01 -11.71 -19.46
CA TRP A 248 -3.22 -12.70 -20.20
C TRP A 248 -2.74 -13.89 -19.34
N LEU A 249 -2.68 -13.73 -18.01
CA LEU A 249 -2.15 -14.77 -17.11
C LEU A 249 -3.23 -15.72 -16.60
N TYR A 250 -4.46 -15.22 -16.39
CA TYR A 250 -5.57 -15.95 -15.77
C TYR A 250 -6.81 -16.09 -16.67
N GLY A 251 -6.84 -15.39 -17.78
CA GLY A 251 -7.93 -15.40 -18.76
C GLY A 251 -7.40 -15.48 -20.18
N THR A 252 -8.06 -14.79 -21.08
CA THR A 252 -7.68 -14.72 -22.50
C THR A 252 -7.15 -13.33 -22.80
N GLU A 253 -5.94 -13.25 -23.40
CA GLU A 253 -5.38 -12.00 -23.90
C GLU A 253 -6.13 -11.56 -25.15
N ASP A 254 -6.64 -10.33 -25.14
CA ASP A 254 -7.16 -9.64 -26.29
C ASP A 254 -6.71 -8.17 -26.27
N LYS A 255 -5.59 -7.92 -26.91
CA LYS A 255 -4.98 -6.56 -26.96
C LYS A 255 -5.78 -5.55 -27.76
N ASN A 256 -6.65 -6.00 -28.66
CA ASN A 256 -7.53 -5.09 -29.40
C ASN A 256 -8.64 -4.55 -28.48
N LEU A 257 -9.00 -5.31 -27.45
CA LEU A 257 -10.01 -4.95 -26.49
C LEU A 257 -9.43 -4.13 -25.34
N ILE A 258 -8.45 -4.70 -24.64
CA ILE A 258 -7.68 -4.04 -23.59
C ILE A 258 -6.33 -4.76 -23.38
N ALA A 259 -5.23 -3.99 -23.35
CA ALA A 259 -3.88 -4.54 -23.33
C ALA A 259 -3.37 -4.91 -21.91
N ARG A 260 -4.25 -4.97 -20.93
CA ARG A 260 -3.93 -5.21 -19.51
C ARG A 260 -5.12 -5.82 -18.77
N PRO A 261 -4.93 -6.43 -17.60
CA PRO A 261 -6.06 -6.79 -16.75
C PRO A 261 -6.91 -5.56 -16.43
N ALA A 262 -8.20 -5.64 -16.70
CA ALA A 262 -9.17 -4.56 -16.45
C ALA A 262 -9.41 -4.43 -14.93
N LEU A 263 -8.42 -3.90 -14.22
CA LEU A 263 -8.39 -3.74 -12.77
C LEU A 263 -7.86 -2.36 -12.39
N HIS A 264 -8.60 -1.67 -11.52
CA HIS A 264 -8.32 -0.32 -11.09
C HIS A 264 -8.58 -0.15 -9.59
N SER A 265 -7.58 0.31 -8.82
CA SER A 265 -7.73 0.70 -7.42
C SER A 265 -8.48 2.03 -7.37
N TYR A 266 -9.79 1.94 -7.15
CA TYR A 266 -10.73 3.04 -7.36
C TYR A 266 -10.85 3.95 -6.15
N GLU A 267 -10.87 3.37 -4.95
CA GLU A 267 -11.18 4.12 -3.73
C GLU A 267 -10.32 3.69 -2.55
N LEU A 268 -9.91 4.67 -1.72
CA LEU A 268 -9.16 4.48 -0.49
C LEU A 268 -9.80 5.25 0.66
N TRP A 269 -9.92 4.62 1.84
CA TRP A 269 -10.29 5.24 3.11
C TRP A 269 -9.27 4.85 4.17
N PHE A 270 -8.78 5.83 4.91
CA PHE A 270 -7.87 5.59 6.03
C PHE A 270 -7.82 6.80 6.96
N THR A 271 -7.34 6.60 8.18
CA THR A 271 -7.01 7.70 9.09
C THR A 271 -5.54 8.05 8.92
N GLN A 272 -5.22 9.34 8.71
CA GLN A 272 -3.85 9.84 8.66
C GLN A 272 -3.17 9.57 10.02
N PRO A 273 -2.06 8.81 10.07
CA PRO A 273 -1.55 8.25 11.33
C PRO A 273 -0.99 9.26 12.33
N VAL A 274 -0.68 10.47 11.88
CA VAL A 274 -0.07 11.52 12.70
C VAL A 274 -1.11 12.55 13.13
N THR A 275 -1.95 12.99 12.20
CA THR A 275 -2.97 14.04 12.47
C THR A 275 -4.28 13.48 13.00
N GLY A 276 -4.56 12.19 12.78
CA GLY A 276 -5.85 11.58 13.12
C GLY A 276 -6.99 11.95 12.16
N GLN A 277 -6.71 12.66 11.07
CA GLN A 277 -7.71 13.07 10.10
C GLN A 277 -8.21 11.88 9.29
N GLU A 278 -9.53 11.75 9.11
CA GLU A 278 -10.12 10.80 8.17
C GLU A 278 -9.88 11.25 6.74
N MET A 279 -9.39 10.35 5.92
CA MET A 279 -9.02 10.58 4.53
C MET A 279 -9.80 9.66 3.62
N HIS A 280 -10.33 10.24 2.52
CA HIS A 280 -11.06 9.52 1.49
C HIS A 280 -10.67 10.04 0.12
N PHE A 281 -10.31 9.12 -0.79
CA PHE A 281 -9.89 9.44 -2.15
C PHE A 281 -10.54 8.52 -3.16
N THR A 282 -10.87 9.08 -4.33
CA THR A 282 -11.36 8.33 -5.48
C THR A 282 -10.51 8.65 -6.71
N ALA A 283 -10.35 7.68 -7.60
CA ALA A 283 -9.75 7.88 -8.92
C ALA A 283 -10.74 7.42 -10.00
N PRO A 284 -11.01 8.23 -11.04
CA PRO A 284 -11.97 7.87 -12.07
C PRO A 284 -11.56 6.58 -12.80
N ILE A 285 -12.54 5.77 -13.18
CA ILE A 285 -12.31 4.55 -13.97
C ILE A 285 -11.62 4.95 -15.29
N PRO A 286 -10.48 4.32 -15.63
CA PRO A 286 -9.76 4.63 -16.87
C PRO A 286 -10.59 4.37 -18.12
N GLN A 287 -10.40 5.19 -19.16
CA GLN A 287 -11.16 5.14 -20.39
C GLN A 287 -11.10 3.78 -21.11
N ASP A 288 -9.94 3.08 -21.03
CA ASP A 288 -9.79 1.73 -21.60
C ASP A 288 -10.70 0.70 -20.93
N MET A 289 -11.07 0.88 -19.66
CA MET A 289 -12.04 0.05 -18.97
C MET A 289 -13.49 0.49 -19.24
N GLN A 290 -13.75 1.80 -19.38
CA GLN A 290 -15.09 2.32 -19.68
C GLN A 290 -15.60 1.80 -21.02
N ARG A 291 -14.75 1.79 -22.05
CA ARG A 291 -15.08 1.28 -23.40
C ARG A 291 -15.54 -0.18 -23.44
N LEU A 292 -15.19 -0.99 -22.42
CA LEU A 292 -15.65 -2.36 -22.32
C LEU A 292 -17.14 -2.47 -21.92
N LEU A 293 -17.71 -1.39 -21.41
CA LEU A 293 -19.07 -1.33 -20.84
C LEU A 293 -20.06 -0.57 -21.74
N GLU A 294 -19.54 0.02 -22.81
CA GLU A 294 -20.31 0.62 -23.91
C GLU A 294 -20.78 -0.48 -24.90
#